data_917fa2949977fd6c87bce4c36b10d11f
#
_entry.id   917fa2949977fd6c87bce4c36b10d11f
#
_cell.length_a   1.000
_cell.length_b   1.000
_cell.length_c   1.000
_cell.angle_alpha   90.00
_cell.angle_beta   90.00
_cell.angle_gamma   90.00
#
_symmetry.space_group_name_H-M   'P 1'
#
loop_
_entity.id
_entity.type
_entity.pdbx_description
1 polymer ?
#
loop_
_entity_poly.entity_id
_entity_poly.type
_entity_poly.pdbx_seq_one_letter_code
_entity_poly.pdbx_strand_id
1 'polypeptide(L)'
;MNMVKANKRSKHDVTISFDEWNVWYHSNEADRKVLEGRDGWPHAPELLEDIYNFEDVLQVGCILNTFIRRADVVKVGCLAQLVNVIAPIMTVPGGPAWRQTTYYPYLFASRYGRGTSYQLSIDCPSYAT
;
A
#
# COMPACT_ATOMS: atom_id res chain seq x y z
N MET A 1 -15.47 -13.23 -0.37
CA MET A 1 -15.76 -13.43 -1.81
C MET A 1 -16.69 -14.61 -2.09
N ASN A 2 -16.43 -15.79 -1.53
CA ASN A 2 -17.31 -16.96 -1.74
C ASN A 2 -18.76 -16.72 -1.29
N MET A 3 -18.97 -16.08 -0.15
CA MET A 3 -20.31 -15.73 0.33
C MET A 3 -21.04 -14.76 -0.63
N VAL A 4 -20.32 -13.77 -1.17
CA VAL A 4 -20.89 -12.84 -2.16
C VAL A 4 -21.27 -13.58 -3.42
N LYS A 5 -20.38 -14.46 -3.92
CA LYS A 5 -20.68 -15.30 -5.11
C LYS A 5 -21.88 -16.22 -4.90
N ALA A 6 -22.02 -16.80 -3.70
CA ALA A 6 -23.14 -17.69 -3.38
C ALA A 6 -24.49 -16.97 -3.27
N ASN A 7 -24.49 -15.71 -2.83
CA ASN A 7 -25.70 -14.95 -2.55
C ASN A 7 -26.09 -13.95 -3.65
N LYS A 8 -25.24 -13.74 -4.67
CA LYS A 8 -25.58 -12.83 -5.75
C LYS A 8 -26.73 -13.34 -6.62
N ARG A 9 -27.61 -12.45 -6.99
CA ARG A 9 -28.77 -12.75 -7.88
C ARG A 9 -28.44 -12.58 -9.37
N SER A 10 -27.22 -12.18 -9.70
CA SER A 10 -26.77 -11.91 -11.05
C SER A 10 -25.80 -13.00 -11.54
N LYS A 11 -25.76 -13.24 -12.84
CA LYS A 11 -24.80 -14.13 -13.50
C LYS A 11 -23.42 -13.47 -13.71
N HIS A 12 -23.31 -12.15 -13.51
CA HIS A 12 -22.03 -11.44 -13.65
C HIS A 12 -21.04 -11.87 -12.59
N ASP A 13 -19.76 -11.91 -12.95
CA ASP A 13 -18.71 -12.12 -11.99
C ASP A 13 -18.57 -10.88 -11.06
N VAL A 14 -18.39 -11.17 -9.79
CA VAL A 14 -18.09 -10.14 -8.77
C VAL A 14 -16.64 -10.26 -8.41
N THR A 15 -15.92 -9.16 -8.57
CA THR A 15 -14.49 -9.05 -8.27
C THR A 15 -14.24 -7.96 -7.23
N ILE A 16 -13.01 -7.83 -6.77
CA ILE A 16 -12.61 -6.84 -5.78
C ILE A 16 -11.83 -5.73 -6.49
N SER A 17 -12.29 -4.48 -6.30
CA SER A 17 -11.46 -3.30 -6.40
C SER A 17 -10.96 -2.98 -4.99
N PHE A 18 -9.66 -3.13 -4.79
CA PHE A 18 -9.00 -2.75 -3.55
C PHE A 18 -8.42 -1.34 -3.78
N ASP A 19 -9.29 -0.36 -3.69
CA ASP A 19 -9.08 0.98 -4.21
C ASP A 19 -8.36 1.93 -3.25
N GLU A 20 -8.16 1.50 -1.99
CA GLU A 20 -7.35 2.25 -1.04
C GLU A 20 -6.67 1.30 -0.06
N TRP A 21 -5.32 1.34 -0.02
CA TRP A 21 -4.51 0.57 0.93
C TRP A 21 -3.11 1.15 1.06
N ASN A 22 -2.52 1.04 2.24
CA ASN A 22 -1.11 1.30 2.52
C ASN A 22 -0.74 0.78 3.93
N VAL A 23 0.52 0.90 4.28
CA VAL A 23 1.01 0.84 5.65
C VAL A 23 0.87 2.23 6.27
N TRP A 24 0.14 2.34 7.38
CA TRP A 24 -0.13 3.63 8.01
C TRP A 24 -0.27 3.47 9.52
N TYR A 25 0.81 3.74 10.27
CA TYR A 25 0.81 3.69 11.73
C TYR A 25 1.91 4.52 12.39
N HIS A 26 2.84 5.11 11.61
CA HIS A 26 4.01 5.78 12.17
C HIS A 26 3.72 7.17 12.75
N SER A 27 2.96 7.99 12.05
CA SER A 27 2.88 9.44 12.29
C SER A 27 1.68 9.91 13.12
N ASN A 28 0.73 9.06 13.47
CA ASN A 28 -0.53 9.45 14.10
C ASN A 28 -0.41 10.31 15.36
N GLU A 29 0.55 10.01 16.25
CA GLU A 29 0.75 10.78 17.47
C GLU A 29 1.52 12.07 17.21
N ALA A 30 2.52 12.03 16.32
CA ALA A 30 3.30 13.19 15.92
C ALA A 30 2.41 14.23 15.22
N ASP A 31 1.55 13.79 14.30
CA ASP A 31 0.60 14.65 13.59
C ASP A 31 -0.37 15.34 14.55
N ARG A 32 -0.88 14.61 15.54
CA ARG A 32 -1.75 15.19 16.57
C ARG A 32 -1.04 16.29 17.35
N LYS A 33 0.22 16.08 17.75
CA LYS A 33 1.02 17.08 18.46
C LYS A 33 1.30 18.31 17.61
N VAL A 34 1.47 18.13 16.30
CA VAL A 34 1.65 19.26 15.37
C VAL A 34 0.40 20.14 15.30
N LEU A 35 -0.78 19.57 15.46
CA LEU A 35 -2.05 20.31 15.42
C LEU A 35 -2.47 20.88 16.79
N GLU A 36 -2.04 20.25 17.88
CA GLU A 36 -2.33 20.72 19.24
C GLU A 36 -1.67 22.08 19.52
N GLY A 37 -2.45 23.03 20.01
CA GLY A 37 -1.96 24.36 20.42
C GLY A 37 -1.74 25.36 19.28
N ARG A 38 -2.24 25.09 18.06
CA ARG A 38 -2.21 26.05 16.95
C ARG A 38 -3.51 26.84 16.86
N ASP A 39 -3.40 28.14 16.71
CA ASP A 39 -4.52 29.01 16.36
C ASP A 39 -4.77 28.91 14.84
N GLY A 40 -5.99 28.47 14.46
CA GLY A 40 -6.43 28.39 13.09
C GLY A 40 -5.90 27.19 12.28
N TRP A 41 -6.12 27.23 10.98
CA TRP A 41 -5.69 26.19 10.03
C TRP A 41 -4.31 26.52 9.46
N PRO A 42 -3.27 25.69 9.72
CA PRO A 42 -1.95 25.92 9.14
C PRO A 42 -1.99 25.72 7.62
N HIS A 43 -1.17 26.48 6.89
CA HIS A 43 -1.04 26.32 5.45
C HIS A 43 -0.15 25.13 5.15
N ALA A 44 -0.70 24.12 4.46
CA ALA A 44 -0.01 22.90 4.03
C ALA A 44 0.90 22.27 5.12
N PRO A 45 0.36 21.93 6.32
CA PRO A 45 1.16 21.30 7.35
C PRO A 45 1.62 19.91 6.89
N GLU A 46 2.75 19.48 7.39
CA GLU A 46 3.18 18.09 7.26
C GLU A 46 2.23 17.22 8.10
N LEU A 47 1.44 16.41 7.43
CA LEU A 47 0.51 15.45 8.02
C LEU A 47 0.63 14.12 7.31
N LEU A 48 0.77 13.04 8.09
CA LEU A 48 0.87 11.67 7.55
C LEU A 48 2.05 11.50 6.58
N GLU A 49 3.10 12.26 6.73
CA GLU A 49 4.33 12.15 5.95
C GLU A 49 5.25 11.08 6.56
N ASP A 50 4.76 9.85 6.59
CA ASP A 50 5.46 8.72 7.19
C ASP A 50 6.78 8.43 6.49
N ILE A 51 7.82 8.18 7.28
CA ILE A 51 9.11 7.70 6.78
C ILE A 51 9.15 6.19 6.94
N TYR A 52 9.17 5.49 5.84
CA TYR A 52 9.08 4.04 5.78
C TYR A 52 10.43 3.35 5.96
N ASN A 53 10.42 2.29 6.74
CA ASN A 53 11.57 1.43 7.01
C ASN A 53 11.50 0.10 6.20
N PHE A 54 12.36 -0.86 6.53
CA PHE A 54 12.42 -2.13 5.81
C PHE A 54 11.25 -3.07 6.15
N GLU A 55 10.69 -2.98 7.34
CA GLU A 55 9.50 -3.75 7.73
C GLU A 55 8.30 -3.35 6.86
N ASP A 56 8.14 -2.07 6.59
CA ASP A 56 7.11 -1.55 5.71
C ASP A 56 7.26 -2.07 4.26
N VAL A 57 8.51 -2.19 3.80
CA VAL A 57 8.81 -2.82 2.49
C VAL A 57 8.30 -4.25 2.43
N LEU A 58 8.56 -5.03 3.47
CA LEU A 58 8.12 -6.42 3.54
C LEU A 58 6.59 -6.49 3.57
N GLN A 59 5.94 -5.63 4.33
CA GLN A 59 4.49 -5.55 4.41
C GLN A 59 3.85 -5.21 3.07
N VAL A 60 4.33 -4.15 2.41
CA VAL A 60 3.86 -3.76 1.07
C VAL A 60 4.10 -4.88 0.06
N GLY A 61 5.26 -5.51 0.08
CA GLY A 61 5.59 -6.65 -0.77
C GLY A 61 4.66 -7.86 -0.56
N CYS A 62 4.35 -8.20 0.68
CA CYS A 62 3.41 -9.27 1.02
C CYS A 62 1.98 -8.98 0.54
N ILE A 63 1.52 -7.74 0.65
CA ILE A 63 0.19 -7.33 0.15
C ILE A 63 0.15 -7.45 -1.38
N LEU A 64 1.15 -6.93 -2.09
CA LEU A 64 1.24 -7.02 -3.54
C LEU A 64 1.30 -8.46 -4.03
N ASN A 65 2.11 -9.31 -3.39
CA ASN A 65 2.16 -10.75 -3.68
C ASN A 65 0.79 -11.42 -3.46
N THR A 66 0.05 -10.99 -2.44
CA THR A 66 -1.30 -11.48 -2.17
C THR A 66 -2.27 -11.06 -3.27
N PHE A 67 -2.19 -9.83 -3.77
CA PHE A 67 -3.02 -9.39 -4.90
C PHE A 67 -2.73 -10.18 -6.16
N ILE A 68 -1.44 -10.38 -6.48
CA ILE A 68 -1.03 -11.18 -7.64
C ILE A 68 -1.52 -12.62 -7.51
N ARG A 69 -1.32 -13.24 -6.35
CA ARG A 69 -1.77 -14.61 -6.07
C ARG A 69 -3.30 -14.75 -6.12
N ARG A 70 -4.02 -13.67 -5.83
CA ARG A 70 -5.48 -13.62 -5.86
C ARG A 70 -6.03 -12.84 -7.04
N ALA A 71 -5.30 -12.82 -8.15
CA ALA A 71 -5.72 -12.20 -9.40
C ALA A 71 -7.01 -12.81 -9.98
N ASP A 72 -7.43 -13.96 -9.48
CA ASP A 72 -8.75 -14.54 -9.74
C ASP A 72 -9.89 -13.61 -9.30
N VAL A 73 -9.73 -12.92 -8.18
CA VAL A 73 -10.77 -12.07 -7.57
C VAL A 73 -10.36 -10.62 -7.43
N VAL A 74 -9.08 -10.30 -7.20
CA VAL A 74 -8.59 -8.92 -7.11
C VAL A 74 -8.22 -8.44 -8.51
N LYS A 75 -8.93 -7.42 -9.00
CA LYS A 75 -8.71 -6.86 -10.35
C LYS A 75 -8.10 -5.47 -10.33
N VAL A 76 -8.27 -4.76 -9.23
CA VAL A 76 -7.71 -3.41 -9.03
C VAL A 76 -7.09 -3.36 -7.65
N GLY A 77 -5.91 -2.77 -7.54
CA GLY A 77 -5.23 -2.50 -6.28
C GLY A 77 -4.53 -1.14 -6.38
N CYS A 78 -5.03 -0.13 -5.66
CA CYS A 78 -4.54 1.24 -5.70
C CYS A 78 -3.87 1.61 -4.38
N LEU A 79 -2.60 1.96 -4.44
CA LEU A 79 -1.89 2.45 -3.26
C LEU A 79 -2.35 3.87 -2.91
N ALA A 80 -2.67 4.13 -1.68
CA ALA A 80 -2.96 5.45 -1.14
C ALA A 80 -1.78 5.90 -0.23
N GLN A 81 -1.09 6.97 -0.56
CA GLN A 81 -1.17 7.81 -1.73
C GLN A 81 0.13 7.77 -2.54
N LEU A 82 0.31 8.67 -3.52
CA LEU A 82 1.47 8.61 -4.40
C LEU A 82 2.63 9.48 -3.93
N VAL A 83 2.34 10.69 -3.44
CA VAL A 83 3.36 11.71 -3.10
C VAL A 83 3.09 12.29 -1.71
N ASN A 84 4.13 12.37 -0.90
CA ASN A 84 4.22 12.93 0.44
C ASN A 84 3.36 12.21 1.50
N VAL A 85 2.05 12.29 1.41
CA VAL A 85 1.12 11.72 2.41
C VAL A 85 1.09 10.21 2.31
N ILE A 86 1.56 9.51 3.34
CA ILE A 86 1.70 8.03 3.39
C ILE A 86 2.18 7.45 2.05
N ALA A 87 3.20 8.02 1.48
CA ALA A 87 3.51 7.85 0.07
C ALA A 87 4.91 7.25 -0.20
N PRO A 88 5.06 6.51 -1.31
CA PRO A 88 6.34 5.97 -1.72
C PRO A 88 7.30 7.02 -2.30
N ILE A 89 6.82 8.23 -2.60
CA ILE A 89 7.60 9.34 -3.15
C ILE A 89 7.48 10.54 -2.23
N MET A 90 8.60 11.11 -1.86
CA MET A 90 8.66 12.31 -1.02
C MET A 90 9.26 13.47 -1.79
N THR A 91 8.83 14.68 -1.46
CA THR A 91 9.36 15.92 -2.02
C THR A 91 9.68 16.91 -0.91
N VAL A 92 10.61 17.82 -1.18
CA VAL A 92 10.91 18.95 -0.31
C VAL A 92 10.59 20.23 -1.07
N PRO A 93 9.86 21.20 -0.48
CA PRO A 93 9.57 22.46 -1.13
C PRO A 93 10.84 23.14 -1.64
N GLY A 94 10.93 23.41 -2.95
CA GLY A 94 12.13 23.96 -3.59
C GLY A 94 13.34 23.02 -3.67
N GLY A 95 13.20 21.78 -3.24
CA GLY A 95 14.25 20.76 -3.17
C GLY A 95 13.99 19.53 -4.06
N PRO A 96 14.74 18.46 -3.84
CA PRO A 96 14.61 17.23 -4.62
C PRO A 96 13.36 16.42 -4.26
N ALA A 97 12.94 15.57 -5.22
CA ALA A 97 12.08 14.43 -4.94
C ALA A 97 12.93 13.17 -4.73
N TRP A 98 12.49 12.29 -3.84
CA TRP A 98 13.18 11.04 -3.57
C TRP A 98 12.19 9.88 -3.33
N ARG A 99 12.68 8.65 -3.51
CA ARG A 99 11.88 7.43 -3.38
C ARG A 99 12.11 6.80 -2.04
N GLN A 100 11.02 6.52 -1.34
CA GLN A 100 11.06 5.75 -0.11
C GLN A 100 11.28 4.25 -0.37
N THR A 101 11.55 3.52 0.67
CA THR A 101 11.76 2.06 0.62
C THR A 101 10.57 1.32 0.00
N THR A 102 9.34 1.71 0.33
CA THR A 102 8.09 1.12 -0.17
C THR A 102 7.83 1.35 -1.67
N TYR A 103 8.57 2.25 -2.31
CA TYR A 103 8.51 2.45 -3.76
C TYR A 103 8.92 1.21 -4.54
N TYR A 104 9.94 0.49 -4.07
CA TYR A 104 10.57 -0.58 -4.85
C TYR A 104 9.69 -1.83 -5.02
N PRO A 105 9.04 -2.39 -3.99
CA PRO A 105 8.12 -3.51 -4.20
C PRO A 105 6.98 -3.15 -5.16
N TYR A 106 6.48 -1.93 -5.11
CA TYR A 106 5.45 -1.47 -6.04
C TYR A 106 5.98 -1.34 -7.48
N LEU A 107 7.19 -0.81 -7.64
CA LEU A 107 7.87 -0.77 -8.94
C LEU A 107 8.03 -2.16 -9.54
N PHE A 108 8.46 -3.14 -8.74
CA PHE A 108 8.65 -4.51 -9.22
C PHE A 108 7.31 -5.16 -9.57
N ALA A 109 6.29 -5.02 -8.75
CA ALA A 109 4.96 -5.52 -9.06
C ALA A 109 4.41 -4.87 -10.35
N SER A 110 4.59 -3.57 -10.54
CA SER A 110 4.17 -2.87 -11.74
C SER A 110 4.89 -3.33 -13.00
N ARG A 111 6.19 -3.62 -12.91
CA ARG A 111 6.99 -4.06 -14.06
C ARG A 111 6.83 -5.54 -14.39
N TYR A 112 6.77 -6.39 -13.39
CA TYR A 112 6.87 -7.84 -13.54
C TYR A 112 5.59 -8.60 -13.20
N GLY A 113 4.67 -8.00 -12.45
CA GLY A 113 3.39 -8.60 -12.06
C GLY A 113 2.35 -8.59 -13.20
N ARG A 114 2.76 -8.86 -14.43
CA ARG A 114 1.90 -8.84 -15.63
C ARG A 114 1.82 -10.23 -16.25
N GLY A 115 0.69 -10.52 -16.89
CA GLY A 115 0.47 -11.80 -17.58
C GLY A 115 -0.28 -12.80 -16.69
N THR A 116 0.14 -14.05 -16.71
CA THR A 116 -0.52 -15.13 -15.96
C THR A 116 0.10 -15.28 -14.57
N SER A 117 -0.74 -15.25 -13.54
CA SER A 117 -0.33 -15.57 -12.17
C SER A 117 -0.37 -17.07 -11.94
N TYR A 118 0.74 -17.63 -11.50
CA TYR A 118 0.87 -19.05 -11.15
C TYR A 118 0.80 -19.23 -9.63
N GLN A 119 0.20 -20.32 -9.20
CA GLN A 119 0.31 -20.75 -7.82
C GLN A 119 1.69 -21.35 -7.59
N LEU A 120 2.45 -20.75 -6.67
CA LEU A 120 3.79 -21.21 -6.32
C LEU A 120 3.71 -22.14 -5.11
N SER A 121 4.51 -23.21 -5.13
CA SER A 121 4.91 -23.98 -3.97
C SER A 121 6.36 -23.60 -3.65
N ILE A 122 6.60 -23.18 -2.40
CA ILE A 122 7.92 -22.72 -1.96
C ILE A 122 8.40 -23.69 -0.88
N ASP A 123 9.56 -24.28 -1.12
CA ASP A 123 10.30 -25.03 -0.12
C ASP A 123 11.54 -24.22 0.25
N CYS A 124 11.58 -23.72 1.48
CA CYS A 124 12.70 -22.91 1.98
C CYS A 124 12.91 -23.15 3.48
N PRO A 125 14.14 -22.96 3.98
CA PRO A 125 14.41 -23.00 5.40
C PRO A 125 13.57 -22.00 6.19
N SER A 126 13.13 -22.37 7.37
CA SER A 126 12.47 -21.49 8.34
C SER A 126 13.38 -21.24 9.53
N TYR A 127 13.14 -20.15 10.23
CA TYR A 127 13.80 -19.83 11.50
C TYR A 127 12.75 -19.44 12.54
N ALA A 128 13.07 -19.71 13.80
CA ALA A 128 12.24 -19.25 14.91
C ALA A 128 12.54 -17.77 15.20
N THR A 129 11.51 -16.99 15.46
CA THR A 129 11.58 -15.60 15.91
C THR A 129 11.44 -15.51 17.42
#